data_741272e70eb4f664fb2ad23529761825
#
_entry.id   741272e70eb4f664fb2ad23529761825
#
_cell.length_a   1.000
_cell.length_b   1.000
_cell.length_c   1.000
_cell.angle_alpha   90.00
_cell.angle_beta   90.00
_cell.angle_gamma   90.00
#
_symmetry.space_group_name_H-M   'P 1'
#
loop_
_entity.id
_entity.type
_entity.pdbx_description
1 polymer ?
#
loop_
_entity_poly.entity_id
_entity_poly.type
_entity_poly.pdbx_seq_one_letter_code
_entity_poly.pdbx_strand_id
1 'polypeptide(L)'
;VARQVKRAFRYRFYPTDEQAAELSRTFGCVRLVYNKALEERTRAWYVERRRISYAQSSAALTQWKKTRELAFLAEVSSVPLQQALRHLQTAFGNFFAKRAKYPRLKSKKESRASAEYTRSAFTWRDGRLTLAKMAQPLDIRWSRPVPGGSEPTTVTVSRDAAGRWFVSLLCQDTITPAPATAAAVGIDAGITSVVTLSTGEKITNPRHERRDFLHKLTTRLVRENQTVVIEDLTVRNLLKNGKLARAISDASWTVLRSMLEYKCAWYGRELVVIDRYFPSSKLCSACGTVRERLPLNVRTWTCDCGATHDRDVNAARNILAAGLAAAACGDGVRPQRESSRTGQSSVKQEPQRATAGNPRP
;
A
#
# COMPACT_ATOMS: atom_id res chain seq x y z
N VAL A 1 -23.97 -1.48 -3.03
CA VAL A 1 -23.94 -0.03 -3.20
C VAL A 1 -22.62 0.36 -3.86
N ALA A 2 -22.66 1.20 -4.89
CA ALA A 2 -21.46 1.70 -5.57
C ALA A 2 -20.57 2.47 -4.57
N ARG A 3 -19.25 2.22 -4.60
CA ARG A 3 -18.29 2.82 -3.67
C ARG A 3 -17.38 3.77 -4.39
N GLN A 4 -17.25 4.99 -3.87
CA GLN A 4 -16.25 5.93 -4.35
C GLN A 4 -14.87 5.61 -3.76
N VAL A 5 -13.89 5.48 -4.62
CA VAL A 5 -12.50 5.18 -4.25
C VAL A 5 -11.53 6.12 -4.96
N LYS A 6 -10.36 6.33 -4.37
CA LYS A 6 -9.28 7.06 -5.04
C LYS A 6 -8.36 6.05 -5.71
N ARG A 7 -8.21 6.14 -7.02
CA ARG A 7 -7.33 5.30 -7.83
C ARG A 7 -6.25 6.12 -8.52
N ALA A 8 -5.05 5.58 -8.55
CA ALA A 8 -3.93 6.17 -9.27
C ALA A 8 -3.76 5.48 -10.64
N PHE A 9 -3.81 6.26 -11.69
CA PHE A 9 -3.60 5.82 -13.07
C PHE A 9 -2.25 6.32 -13.54
N ARG A 10 -1.33 5.41 -13.84
CA ARG A 10 0.03 5.74 -14.27
C ARG A 10 0.17 5.53 -15.77
N TYR A 11 0.66 6.57 -16.46
CA TYR A 11 0.90 6.58 -17.90
C TYR A 11 2.34 6.96 -18.20
N ARG A 12 2.83 6.54 -19.34
CA ARG A 12 4.06 7.05 -19.91
C ARG A 12 3.79 8.36 -20.63
N PHE A 13 4.74 9.29 -20.61
CA PHE A 13 4.66 10.51 -21.41
C PHE A 13 6.05 10.86 -21.95
N TYR A 14 6.09 11.70 -22.97
CA TYR A 14 7.29 12.10 -23.65
C TYR A 14 7.42 13.63 -23.56
N PRO A 15 8.24 14.14 -22.61
CA PRO A 15 8.43 15.57 -22.46
C PRO A 15 9.25 16.13 -23.61
N THR A 16 8.98 17.38 -23.99
CA THR A 16 9.94 18.17 -24.78
C THR A 16 11.19 18.44 -23.97
N ASP A 17 12.27 18.86 -24.62
CA ASP A 17 13.53 19.17 -23.92
C ASP A 17 13.35 20.26 -22.87
N GLU A 18 12.53 21.27 -23.14
CA GLU A 18 12.17 22.33 -22.19
C GLU A 18 11.40 21.76 -20.98
N GLN A 19 10.41 20.92 -21.22
CA GLN A 19 9.66 20.26 -20.16
C GLN A 19 10.55 19.33 -19.33
N ALA A 20 11.46 18.60 -19.98
CA ALA A 20 12.40 17.72 -19.31
C ALA A 20 13.40 18.50 -18.43
N ALA A 21 13.87 19.66 -18.89
CA ALA A 21 14.73 20.56 -18.13
C ALA A 21 14.00 21.14 -16.91
N GLU A 22 12.78 21.66 -17.10
CA GLU A 22 11.94 22.22 -16.02
C GLU A 22 11.61 21.16 -14.95
N LEU A 23 11.21 19.95 -15.35
CA LEU A 23 10.95 18.86 -14.43
C LEU A 23 12.21 18.41 -13.68
N SER A 24 13.36 18.39 -14.34
CA SER A 24 14.64 18.04 -13.72
C SER A 24 15.04 19.05 -12.67
N ARG A 25 14.87 20.36 -12.93
CA ARG A 25 15.04 21.44 -11.95
C ARG A 25 14.08 21.27 -10.78
N THR A 26 12.79 21.06 -11.07
CA THR A 26 11.77 20.84 -10.04
C THR A 26 12.11 19.66 -9.13
N PHE A 27 12.59 18.53 -9.67
CA PHE A 27 13.02 17.37 -8.85
C PHE A 27 14.22 17.71 -7.97
N GLY A 28 15.16 18.51 -8.48
CA GLY A 28 16.29 19.04 -7.71
C GLY A 28 15.85 19.87 -6.52
N CYS A 29 14.96 20.84 -6.77
CA CYS A 29 14.39 21.73 -5.75
C CYS A 29 13.56 20.97 -4.70
N VAL A 30 12.72 20.01 -5.13
CA VAL A 30 11.94 19.15 -4.23
C VAL A 30 12.84 18.36 -3.28
N ARG A 31 13.94 17.80 -3.79
CA ARG A 31 14.92 17.08 -2.98
C ARG A 31 15.64 17.99 -2.01
N LEU A 32 16.09 19.15 -2.48
CA LEU A 32 16.78 20.16 -1.64
C LEU A 32 15.88 20.61 -0.49
N VAL A 33 14.64 21.01 -0.78
CA VAL A 33 13.66 21.47 0.24
C VAL A 33 13.40 20.37 1.27
N TYR A 34 13.22 19.13 0.83
CA TYR A 34 13.01 18.00 1.75
C TYR A 34 14.23 17.82 2.67
N ASN A 35 15.44 17.82 2.10
CA ASN A 35 16.68 17.59 2.84
C ASN A 35 16.96 18.72 3.83
N LYS A 36 16.83 19.97 3.39
CA LYS A 36 17.04 21.16 4.23
C LYS A 36 16.06 21.20 5.40
N ALA A 37 14.79 20.92 5.14
CA ALA A 37 13.77 20.84 6.20
C ALA A 37 14.03 19.67 7.19
N LEU A 38 14.51 18.54 6.69
CA LEU A 38 14.92 17.41 7.55
C LEU A 38 16.12 17.79 8.43
N GLU A 39 17.13 18.42 7.86
CA GLU A 39 18.31 18.87 8.57
C GLU A 39 17.96 19.89 9.67
N GLU A 40 17.17 20.92 9.36
CA GLU A 40 16.73 21.92 10.33
C GLU A 40 15.90 21.30 11.48
N ARG A 41 14.97 20.37 11.17
CA ARG A 41 14.20 19.68 12.19
C ARG A 41 15.07 18.79 13.07
N THR A 42 16.04 18.11 12.47
CA THR A 42 17.00 17.29 13.19
C THR A 42 17.86 18.13 14.11
N ARG A 43 18.45 19.23 13.60
CA ARG A 43 19.28 20.16 14.38
C ARG A 43 18.48 20.77 15.55
N ALA A 44 17.28 21.30 15.29
CA ALA A 44 16.43 21.90 16.33
C ALA A 44 16.11 20.90 17.45
N TRP A 45 15.90 19.64 17.13
CA TRP A 45 15.64 18.62 18.15
C TRP A 45 16.87 18.25 18.96
N TYR A 46 18.01 18.00 18.30
CA TYR A 46 19.23 17.54 19.01
C TYR A 46 19.93 18.66 19.77
N VAL A 47 19.95 19.89 19.22
CA VAL A 47 20.68 21.03 19.79
C VAL A 47 19.76 21.86 20.71
N GLU A 48 18.55 22.17 20.22
CA GLU A 48 17.65 23.13 20.91
C GLU A 48 16.52 22.44 21.69
N ARG A 49 16.40 21.11 21.61
CA ARG A 49 15.29 20.32 22.16
C ARG A 49 13.91 20.82 21.72
N ARG A 50 13.84 21.50 20.61
CA ARG A 50 12.66 22.13 20.04
C ARG A 50 12.12 21.34 18.84
N ARG A 51 10.78 21.21 18.77
CA ARG A 51 10.10 20.60 17.62
C ARG A 51 9.72 21.70 16.62
N ILE A 52 10.01 21.44 15.34
CA ILE A 52 9.57 22.30 14.23
C ILE A 52 8.31 21.68 13.61
N SER A 53 7.22 22.47 13.58
CA SER A 53 5.95 22.10 12.96
C SER A 53 6.01 22.19 11.43
N TYR A 54 4.97 21.67 10.77
CA TYR A 54 4.78 21.86 9.32
C TYR A 54 4.66 23.37 8.97
N ALA A 55 3.89 24.12 9.74
CA ALA A 55 3.69 25.55 9.51
C ALA A 55 5.02 26.33 9.55
N GLN A 56 5.87 26.04 10.53
CA GLN A 56 7.20 26.65 10.64
C GLN A 56 8.11 26.26 9.47
N SER A 57 8.10 24.99 9.03
CA SER A 57 8.86 24.57 7.84
C SER A 57 8.34 25.25 6.57
N SER A 58 7.02 25.47 6.46
CA SER A 58 6.42 26.18 5.32
C SER A 58 6.79 27.66 5.31
N ALA A 59 6.81 28.31 6.47
CA ALA A 59 7.28 29.69 6.63
C ALA A 59 8.77 29.81 6.28
N ALA A 60 9.60 28.87 6.75
CA ALA A 60 11.03 28.79 6.41
C ALA A 60 11.24 28.69 4.90
N LEU A 61 10.47 27.87 4.18
CA LEU A 61 10.55 27.77 2.71
C LEU A 61 10.30 29.13 2.04
N THR A 62 9.40 29.96 2.57
CA THR A 62 9.13 31.30 2.06
C THR A 62 10.35 32.22 2.27
N GLN A 63 11.03 32.10 3.39
CA GLN A 63 12.25 32.85 3.67
C GLN A 63 13.43 32.36 2.81
N TRP A 64 13.60 31.04 2.65
CA TRP A 64 14.65 30.50 1.79
C TRP A 64 14.59 31.05 0.36
N LYS A 65 13.39 31.19 -0.21
CA LYS A 65 13.20 31.77 -1.56
C LYS A 65 13.66 33.24 -1.66
N LYS A 66 13.77 33.95 -0.55
CA LYS A 66 14.22 35.34 -0.52
C LYS A 66 15.75 35.47 -0.35
N THR A 67 16.44 34.39 0.04
CA THR A 67 17.89 34.42 0.18
C THR A 67 18.55 34.32 -1.19
N ARG A 68 19.68 35.00 -1.36
CA ARG A 68 20.45 34.98 -2.62
C ARG A 68 20.82 33.55 -3.04
N GLU A 69 21.17 32.71 -2.08
CA GLU A 69 21.64 31.33 -2.34
C GLU A 69 20.51 30.39 -2.84
N LEU A 70 19.26 30.65 -2.45
CA LEU A 70 18.13 29.76 -2.73
C LEU A 70 17.02 30.46 -3.54
N ALA A 71 17.29 31.62 -4.12
CA ALA A 71 16.32 32.37 -4.93
C ALA A 71 15.79 31.54 -6.11
N PHE A 72 16.60 30.61 -6.65
CA PHE A 72 16.17 29.71 -7.72
C PHE A 72 14.99 28.79 -7.34
N LEU A 73 14.68 28.63 -6.05
CA LEU A 73 13.46 27.92 -5.62
C LEU A 73 12.18 28.65 -6.03
N ALA A 74 12.24 29.94 -6.38
CA ALA A 74 11.12 30.72 -6.89
C ALA A 74 10.86 30.47 -8.39
N GLU A 75 11.84 29.95 -9.13
CA GLU A 75 11.71 29.66 -10.56
C GLU A 75 10.74 28.51 -10.83
N VAL A 76 10.72 27.51 -9.94
CA VAL A 76 9.84 26.34 -10.06
C VAL A 76 8.51 26.57 -9.35
N SER A 77 7.51 25.72 -9.66
CA SER A 77 6.22 25.77 -8.97
C SER A 77 6.36 25.55 -7.46
N SER A 78 5.70 26.38 -6.66
CA SER A 78 5.74 26.30 -5.20
C SER A 78 5.05 25.04 -4.67
N VAL A 79 4.07 24.50 -5.40
CA VAL A 79 3.26 23.38 -4.91
C VAL A 79 4.09 22.10 -4.72
N PRO A 80 4.93 21.64 -5.65
CA PRO A 80 5.81 20.49 -5.42
C PRO A 80 6.74 20.68 -4.22
N LEU A 81 7.19 21.90 -3.94
CA LEU A 81 8.05 22.21 -2.80
C LEU A 81 7.29 22.08 -1.48
N GLN A 82 6.05 22.58 -1.42
CA GLN A 82 5.17 22.39 -0.27
C GLN A 82 4.80 20.92 -0.05
N GLN A 83 4.57 20.15 -1.14
CA GLN A 83 4.32 18.72 -1.04
C GLN A 83 5.54 17.97 -0.49
N ALA A 84 6.77 18.39 -0.80
CA ALA A 84 7.97 17.83 -0.18
C ALA A 84 7.96 17.97 1.35
N LEU A 85 7.55 19.13 1.88
CA LEU A 85 7.38 19.35 3.32
C LEU A 85 6.25 18.51 3.93
N ARG A 86 5.14 18.32 3.21
CA ARG A 86 4.04 17.43 3.64
C ARG A 86 4.48 15.97 3.69
N HIS A 87 5.25 15.53 2.70
CA HIS A 87 5.84 14.18 2.69
C HIS A 87 6.80 13.98 3.87
N LEU A 88 7.62 14.98 4.21
CA LEU A 88 8.48 14.94 5.39
C LEU A 88 7.65 14.87 6.68
N GLN A 89 6.57 15.66 6.78
CA GLN A 89 5.66 15.61 7.93
C GLN A 89 5.04 14.22 8.10
N THR A 90 4.58 13.61 7.00
CA THR A 90 4.04 12.25 7.00
C THR A 90 5.10 11.21 7.41
N ALA A 91 6.35 11.40 6.94
CA ALA A 91 7.45 10.50 7.31
C ALA A 91 7.75 10.55 8.81
N PHE A 92 7.77 11.74 9.43
CA PHE A 92 7.89 11.87 10.88
C PHE A 92 6.67 11.29 11.62
N GLY A 93 5.45 11.52 11.13
CA GLY A 93 4.24 10.92 11.71
C GLY A 93 4.30 9.39 11.72
N ASN A 94 4.80 8.77 10.64
CA ASN A 94 5.00 7.33 10.56
C ASN A 94 6.12 6.82 11.48
N PHE A 95 7.18 7.60 11.66
CA PHE A 95 8.27 7.29 12.60
C PHE A 95 7.76 7.30 14.05
N PHE A 96 7.09 8.36 14.49
CA PHE A 96 6.55 8.44 15.85
C PHE A 96 5.46 7.38 16.12
N ALA A 97 4.69 7.04 15.11
CA ALA A 97 3.72 5.94 15.18
C ALA A 97 4.38 4.53 15.08
N LYS A 98 5.72 4.44 15.10
CA LYS A 98 6.50 3.19 14.98
C LYS A 98 6.20 2.38 13.71
N ARG A 99 5.66 3.03 12.66
CA ARG A 99 5.35 2.42 11.36
C ARG A 99 6.51 2.46 10.38
N ALA A 100 7.46 3.37 10.57
CA ALA A 100 8.65 3.53 9.73
C ALA A 100 9.87 3.90 10.57
N LYS A 101 11.07 3.76 9.96
CA LYS A 101 12.33 4.26 10.54
C LYS A 101 12.40 5.79 10.42
N TYR A 102 13.39 6.37 11.12
CA TYR A 102 13.67 7.81 11.04
C TYR A 102 13.84 8.26 9.58
N PRO A 103 13.29 9.42 9.18
CA PRO A 103 13.45 9.93 7.82
C PRO A 103 14.93 10.08 7.43
N ARG A 104 15.25 9.72 6.19
CA ARG A 104 16.62 9.82 5.66
C ARG A 104 16.71 10.92 4.63
N LEU A 105 17.92 11.49 4.49
CA LEU A 105 18.23 12.41 3.39
C LEU A 105 18.04 11.70 2.04
N LYS A 106 17.53 12.44 1.08
CA LYS A 106 17.34 11.97 -0.30
C LYS A 106 18.57 12.26 -1.13
N SER A 107 19.18 11.24 -1.73
CA SER A 107 20.27 11.37 -2.68
C SER A 107 19.77 11.40 -4.13
N LYS A 108 20.56 11.95 -5.06
CA LYS A 108 20.24 11.93 -6.50
C LYS A 108 20.30 10.52 -7.08
N LYS A 109 21.19 9.68 -6.56
CA LYS A 109 21.44 8.30 -7.05
C LYS A 109 20.37 7.32 -6.55
N GLU A 110 19.98 7.40 -5.28
CA GLU A 110 19.12 6.39 -4.63
C GLU A 110 17.65 6.79 -4.57
N SER A 111 17.36 8.10 -4.61
CA SER A 111 16.00 8.57 -4.48
C SER A 111 15.31 8.71 -5.83
N ARG A 112 14.08 8.26 -5.92
CA ARG A 112 13.25 8.42 -7.10
C ARG A 112 13.05 9.90 -7.42
N ALA A 113 13.34 10.32 -8.64
CA ALA A 113 13.04 11.66 -9.13
C ALA A 113 11.50 11.76 -9.32
N SER A 114 10.84 12.58 -8.50
CA SER A 114 9.40 12.78 -8.56
C SER A 114 8.98 14.11 -7.95
N ALA A 115 7.89 14.66 -8.49
CA ALA A 115 7.22 15.88 -8.01
C ALA A 115 5.71 15.67 -8.01
N GLU A 116 5.05 16.14 -6.95
CA GLU A 116 3.61 16.05 -6.78
C GLU A 116 2.97 17.43 -6.94
N TYR A 117 1.95 17.49 -7.78
CA TYR A 117 1.17 18.68 -8.09
C TYR A 117 -0.27 18.48 -7.62
N THR A 118 -0.77 19.38 -6.82
CA THR A 118 -2.20 19.43 -6.44
C THR A 118 -2.98 20.28 -7.43
N ARG A 119 -4.30 20.32 -7.31
CA ARG A 119 -5.23 20.96 -8.27
C ARG A 119 -4.84 22.40 -8.67
N SER A 120 -4.26 23.17 -7.76
CA SER A 120 -3.81 24.55 -8.03
C SER A 120 -2.56 24.67 -8.91
N ALA A 121 -1.88 23.55 -9.20
CA ALA A 121 -0.61 23.56 -9.94
C ALA A 121 -0.65 22.73 -11.23
N PHE A 122 -1.83 22.43 -11.73
CA PHE A 122 -2.03 21.87 -13.06
C PHE A 122 -3.41 22.26 -13.62
N THR A 123 -3.52 22.22 -14.93
CA THR A 123 -4.77 22.37 -15.65
C THR A 123 -5.12 21.06 -16.34
N TRP A 124 -6.35 20.63 -16.20
CA TRP A 124 -6.91 19.47 -16.88
C TRP A 124 -8.08 19.94 -17.75
N ARG A 125 -7.92 19.87 -19.07
CA ARG A 125 -8.95 20.25 -20.04
C ARG A 125 -8.91 19.29 -21.21
N ASP A 126 -10.05 18.77 -21.62
CA ASP A 126 -10.22 17.90 -22.80
C ASP A 126 -9.22 16.74 -22.85
N GLY A 127 -8.96 16.12 -21.70
CA GLY A 127 -7.99 15.03 -21.59
C GLY A 127 -6.53 15.46 -21.69
N ARG A 128 -6.24 16.76 -21.73
CA ARG A 128 -4.89 17.33 -21.77
C ARG A 128 -4.47 17.82 -20.39
N LEU A 129 -3.26 17.50 -20.02
CA LEU A 129 -2.66 17.89 -18.74
C LEU A 129 -1.52 18.89 -18.96
N THR A 130 -1.69 20.09 -18.42
CA THR A 130 -0.63 21.12 -18.39
C THR A 130 -0.22 21.38 -16.96
N LEU A 131 1.07 21.32 -16.65
CA LEU A 131 1.62 21.61 -15.32
C LEU A 131 1.93 23.09 -15.18
N ALA A 132 1.87 23.59 -13.95
CA ALA A 132 2.30 24.96 -13.64
C ALA A 132 3.75 25.21 -14.10
N LYS A 133 4.01 26.40 -14.62
CA LYS A 133 5.28 26.81 -15.25
C LYS A 133 5.59 26.13 -16.60
N MET A 134 4.61 25.48 -17.21
CA MET A 134 4.72 24.92 -18.56
C MET A 134 3.70 25.59 -19.48
N ALA A 135 4.13 25.92 -20.71
CA ALA A 135 3.27 26.52 -21.71
C ALA A 135 2.40 25.49 -22.45
N GLN A 136 2.91 24.27 -22.60
CA GLN A 136 2.26 23.22 -23.37
C GLN A 136 1.85 22.03 -22.52
N PRO A 137 0.77 21.31 -22.89
CA PRO A 137 0.37 20.07 -22.22
C PRO A 137 1.44 18.99 -22.40
N LEU A 138 1.45 18.02 -21.46
CA LEU A 138 2.30 16.84 -21.54
C LEU A 138 1.80 15.90 -22.65
N ASP A 139 2.72 15.38 -23.46
CA ASP A 139 2.43 14.33 -24.45
C ASP A 139 2.29 12.97 -23.72
N ILE A 140 1.06 12.62 -23.34
CA ILE A 140 0.76 11.42 -22.55
C ILE A 140 0.29 10.30 -23.46
N ARG A 141 0.96 9.14 -23.40
CA ARG A 141 0.50 7.94 -24.06
C ARG A 141 -0.62 7.27 -23.26
N TRP A 142 -1.85 7.46 -23.69
CA TRP A 142 -3.03 6.90 -23.07
C TRP A 142 -3.17 5.40 -23.38
N SER A 143 -2.58 4.54 -22.54
CA SER A 143 -2.67 3.07 -22.67
C SER A 143 -4.01 2.49 -22.21
N ARG A 144 -4.81 3.29 -21.54
CA ARG A 144 -6.15 2.98 -21.04
C ARG A 144 -6.90 4.30 -20.79
N PRO A 145 -8.24 4.31 -20.87
CA PRO A 145 -9.00 5.51 -20.54
C PRO A 145 -8.86 5.88 -19.05
N VAL A 146 -8.91 7.17 -18.76
CA VAL A 146 -9.19 7.67 -17.42
C VAL A 146 -10.67 7.45 -17.16
N PRO A 147 -11.12 7.12 -15.92
CA PRO A 147 -12.54 6.95 -15.62
C PRO A 147 -13.36 8.15 -16.11
N GLY A 148 -14.43 7.88 -16.84
CA GLY A 148 -15.26 8.92 -17.44
C GLY A 148 -15.77 9.92 -16.41
N GLY A 149 -15.66 11.22 -16.70
CA GLY A 149 -16.07 12.30 -15.79
C GLY A 149 -15.17 12.56 -14.59
N SER A 150 -14.10 11.78 -14.41
CA SER A 150 -13.18 11.96 -13.26
C SER A 150 -12.05 12.90 -13.61
N GLU A 151 -12.00 14.03 -12.92
CA GLU A 151 -10.86 14.94 -12.97
C GLU A 151 -9.76 14.49 -11.98
N PRO A 152 -8.47 14.58 -12.36
CA PRO A 152 -7.39 14.32 -11.43
C PRO A 152 -7.40 15.29 -10.25
N THR A 153 -7.31 14.77 -9.03
CA THR A 153 -7.16 15.57 -7.81
C THR A 153 -5.70 15.86 -7.48
N THR A 154 -4.82 14.95 -7.90
CA THR A 154 -3.38 15.04 -7.69
C THR A 154 -2.65 14.40 -8.89
N VAL A 155 -1.60 15.05 -9.32
CA VAL A 155 -0.73 14.59 -10.39
C VAL A 155 0.68 14.38 -9.84
N THR A 156 1.25 13.20 -10.03
CA THR A 156 2.64 12.93 -9.68
C THR A 156 3.44 12.63 -10.93
N VAL A 157 4.40 13.47 -11.24
CA VAL A 157 5.36 13.23 -12.33
C VAL A 157 6.60 12.56 -11.77
N SER A 158 7.15 11.61 -12.49
CA SER A 158 8.36 10.90 -12.06
C SER A 158 9.21 10.43 -13.24
N ARG A 159 10.52 10.32 -12.99
CA ARG A 159 11.49 9.72 -13.91
C ARG A 159 12.08 8.46 -13.26
N ASP A 160 12.16 7.37 -13.99
CA ASP A 160 12.79 6.15 -13.50
C ASP A 160 14.31 6.12 -13.75
N ALA A 161 14.99 5.06 -13.26
CA ALA A 161 16.43 4.90 -13.43
C ALA A 161 16.86 4.72 -14.91
N ALA A 162 15.95 4.23 -15.76
CA ALA A 162 16.16 4.10 -17.20
C ALA A 162 15.84 5.38 -17.97
N GLY A 163 15.62 6.51 -17.27
CA GLY A 163 15.34 7.80 -17.90
C GLY A 163 13.91 7.97 -18.41
N ARG A 164 13.02 7.01 -18.23
CA ARG A 164 11.66 7.04 -18.72
C ARG A 164 10.75 7.89 -17.83
N TRP A 165 9.89 8.69 -18.45
CA TRP A 165 8.99 9.60 -17.78
C TRP A 165 7.61 9.02 -17.60
N PHE A 166 7.02 9.27 -16.43
CA PHE A 166 5.71 8.79 -16.06
C PHE A 166 4.91 9.87 -15.36
N VAL A 167 3.63 9.92 -15.67
CA VAL A 167 2.64 10.70 -14.94
C VAL A 167 1.65 9.75 -14.27
N SER A 168 1.35 10.00 -13.01
CA SER A 168 0.35 9.29 -12.23
C SER A 168 -0.76 10.26 -11.85
N LEU A 169 -1.97 9.98 -12.30
CA LEU A 169 -3.17 10.77 -12.05
C LEU A 169 -3.96 10.11 -10.92
N LEU A 170 -4.19 10.81 -9.82
CA LEU A 170 -5.07 10.36 -8.75
C LEU A 170 -6.48 10.85 -9.03
N CYS A 171 -7.36 9.95 -9.44
CA CYS A 171 -8.75 10.24 -9.76
C CYS A 171 -9.69 9.63 -8.72
N GLN A 172 -10.85 10.24 -8.55
CA GLN A 172 -11.97 9.56 -7.92
C GLN A 172 -12.59 8.61 -8.94
N ASP A 173 -12.89 7.40 -8.51
CA ASP A 173 -13.50 6.38 -9.35
C ASP A 173 -14.64 5.73 -8.57
N THR A 174 -15.73 5.45 -9.27
CA THR A 174 -16.88 4.77 -8.69
C THR A 174 -16.81 3.31 -9.07
N ILE A 175 -16.58 2.45 -8.08
CA ILE A 175 -16.53 1.01 -8.31
C ILE A 175 -17.88 0.40 -7.94
N THR A 176 -18.51 -0.21 -8.93
CA THR A 176 -19.67 -1.06 -8.71
C THR A 176 -19.21 -2.43 -8.24
N PRO A 177 -19.78 -2.99 -7.16
CA PRO A 177 -19.51 -4.37 -6.77
C PRO A 177 -19.70 -5.32 -7.97
N ALA A 178 -18.84 -6.30 -8.08
CA ALA A 178 -19.02 -7.34 -9.09
C ALA A 178 -20.25 -8.18 -8.77
N PRO A 179 -20.92 -8.79 -9.77
CA PRO A 179 -22.04 -9.69 -9.52
C PRO A 179 -21.66 -10.77 -8.51
N ALA A 180 -22.60 -11.14 -7.63
CA ALA A 180 -22.37 -12.18 -6.65
C ALA A 180 -22.08 -13.52 -7.34
N THR A 181 -21.20 -14.33 -6.76
CA THR A 181 -20.90 -15.69 -7.20
C THR A 181 -20.86 -16.61 -5.97
N ALA A 182 -21.19 -17.88 -6.16
CA ALA A 182 -21.09 -18.87 -5.09
C ALA A 182 -19.66 -19.40 -4.88
N ALA A 183 -18.72 -19.04 -5.76
CA ALA A 183 -17.36 -19.57 -5.71
C ALA A 183 -16.59 -19.03 -4.51
N ALA A 184 -15.81 -19.91 -3.87
CA ALA A 184 -14.91 -19.57 -2.78
C ALA A 184 -13.55 -20.25 -3.01
N VAL A 185 -12.45 -19.61 -2.61
CA VAL A 185 -11.12 -20.14 -2.75
C VAL A 185 -10.28 -19.95 -1.50
N GLY A 186 -9.63 -21.04 -1.05
CA GLY A 186 -8.58 -21.02 -0.04
C GLY A 186 -7.21 -20.88 -0.69
N ILE A 187 -6.35 -20.11 -0.07
CA ILE A 187 -5.01 -19.78 -0.59
C ILE A 187 -3.97 -20.13 0.47
N ASP A 188 -3.11 -21.08 0.15
CA ASP A 188 -1.88 -21.34 0.88
C ASP A 188 -0.72 -20.58 0.23
N ALA A 189 0.01 -19.80 1.03
CA ALA A 189 1.12 -18.96 0.56
C ALA A 189 2.48 -19.69 0.76
N GLY A 190 3.15 -19.98 -0.32
CA GLY A 190 4.39 -20.75 -0.32
C GLY A 190 5.61 -20.00 -0.89
N ILE A 191 6.78 -20.61 -0.74
CA ILE A 191 8.05 -20.07 -1.27
C ILE A 191 8.27 -20.52 -2.73
N THR A 192 8.03 -21.77 -3.02
CA THR A 192 8.18 -22.35 -4.36
C THR A 192 7.06 -21.91 -5.29
N SER A 193 5.83 -22.07 -4.84
CA SER A 193 4.66 -21.44 -5.45
C SER A 193 4.29 -20.24 -4.62
N VAL A 194 4.08 -19.08 -5.24
CA VAL A 194 3.69 -17.87 -4.50
C VAL A 194 2.35 -18.07 -3.80
N VAL A 195 1.46 -18.81 -4.43
CA VAL A 195 0.22 -19.32 -3.85
C VAL A 195 -0.13 -20.68 -4.43
N THR A 196 -0.77 -21.52 -3.62
CA THR A 196 -1.47 -22.75 -4.01
C THR A 196 -2.95 -22.58 -3.68
N LEU A 197 -3.81 -22.86 -4.63
CA LEU A 197 -5.26 -22.69 -4.49
C LEU A 197 -5.90 -24.01 -4.02
N SER A 198 -7.03 -23.92 -3.33
CA SER A 198 -7.84 -25.08 -2.91
C SER A 198 -8.36 -25.89 -4.11
N THR A 199 -8.40 -25.31 -5.30
CA THR A 199 -8.70 -25.96 -6.58
C THR A 199 -7.60 -26.90 -7.06
N GLY A 200 -6.40 -26.84 -6.47
CA GLY A 200 -5.21 -27.60 -6.90
C GLY A 200 -4.25 -26.80 -7.78
N GLU A 201 -4.63 -25.61 -8.22
CA GLU A 201 -3.73 -24.76 -9.04
C GLU A 201 -2.55 -24.26 -8.21
N LYS A 202 -1.33 -24.47 -8.71
CA LYS A 202 -0.08 -23.95 -8.13
C LYS A 202 0.48 -22.84 -9.00
N ILE A 203 0.65 -21.66 -8.42
CA ILE A 203 1.08 -20.46 -9.12
C ILE A 203 2.51 -20.14 -8.73
N THR A 204 3.43 -20.32 -9.69
CA THR A 204 4.86 -20.11 -9.48
C THR A 204 5.20 -18.64 -9.25
N ASN A 205 6.28 -18.39 -8.50
CA ASN A 205 6.73 -17.04 -8.20
C ASN A 205 7.57 -16.48 -9.37
N PRO A 206 7.10 -15.43 -10.09
CA PRO A 206 7.90 -14.80 -11.11
C PRO A 206 9.04 -14.02 -10.43
N ARG A 207 10.28 -14.29 -10.83
CA ARG A 207 11.46 -13.59 -10.28
C ARG A 207 11.55 -12.13 -10.70
N HIS A 208 10.90 -11.76 -11.81
CA HIS A 208 10.85 -10.41 -12.36
C HIS A 208 9.42 -9.91 -12.47
N GLU A 209 9.18 -8.59 -12.40
CA GLU A 209 7.86 -7.92 -12.54
C GLU A 209 6.77 -8.34 -11.54
N ARG A 210 7.16 -8.76 -10.35
CA ARG A 210 6.27 -9.30 -9.29
C ARG A 210 5.04 -8.45 -9.02
N ARG A 211 5.16 -7.14 -9.00
CA ARG A 211 4.04 -6.28 -8.61
C ARG A 211 2.91 -6.30 -9.65
N ASP A 212 3.24 -6.27 -10.94
CA ASP A 212 2.25 -6.39 -12.01
C ASP A 212 1.60 -7.77 -12.00
N PHE A 213 2.41 -8.81 -11.83
CA PHE A 213 1.92 -10.18 -11.67
C PHE A 213 0.95 -10.33 -10.49
N LEU A 214 1.30 -9.82 -9.30
CA LEU A 214 0.42 -9.87 -8.13
C LEU A 214 -0.86 -9.04 -8.35
N HIS A 215 -0.78 -7.93 -9.08
CA HIS A 215 -1.98 -7.18 -9.47
C HIS A 215 -2.90 -7.99 -10.37
N LYS A 216 -2.37 -8.70 -11.37
CA LYS A 216 -3.15 -9.57 -12.27
C LYS A 216 -3.75 -10.74 -11.51
N LEU A 217 -2.93 -11.46 -10.74
CA LEU A 217 -3.34 -12.60 -9.94
C LEU A 217 -4.47 -12.23 -8.96
N THR A 218 -4.27 -11.21 -8.12
CA THR A 218 -5.28 -10.80 -7.14
C THR A 218 -6.55 -10.24 -7.80
N THR A 219 -6.46 -9.66 -9.00
CA THR A 219 -7.65 -9.24 -9.76
C THR A 219 -8.42 -10.46 -10.25
N ARG A 220 -7.74 -11.49 -10.75
CA ARG A 220 -8.36 -12.75 -11.18
C ARG A 220 -9.08 -13.40 -10.01
N LEU A 221 -8.38 -13.64 -8.88
CA LEU A 221 -8.95 -14.29 -7.70
C LEU A 221 -10.20 -13.58 -7.17
N VAL A 222 -10.17 -12.25 -7.11
CA VAL A 222 -11.30 -11.45 -6.61
C VAL A 222 -12.46 -11.41 -7.61
N ARG A 223 -12.22 -11.53 -8.91
CA ARG A 223 -13.28 -11.60 -9.92
C ARG A 223 -13.99 -12.95 -9.92
N GLU A 224 -13.23 -14.02 -9.80
CA GLU A 224 -13.72 -15.39 -9.90
C GLU A 224 -14.41 -15.88 -8.62
N ASN A 225 -14.08 -15.32 -7.44
CA ASN A 225 -14.54 -15.83 -6.17
C ASN A 225 -15.30 -14.76 -5.36
N GLN A 226 -16.38 -15.18 -4.66
CA GLN A 226 -17.10 -14.36 -3.69
C GLN A 226 -16.31 -14.25 -2.39
N THR A 227 -15.78 -15.38 -1.92
CA THR A 227 -15.00 -15.46 -0.68
C THR A 227 -13.58 -15.93 -0.98
N VAL A 228 -12.61 -15.17 -0.50
CA VAL A 228 -11.18 -15.50 -0.57
C VAL A 228 -10.69 -15.73 0.85
N VAL A 229 -10.15 -16.91 1.13
CA VAL A 229 -9.65 -17.26 2.47
C VAL A 229 -8.13 -17.36 2.44
N ILE A 230 -7.46 -16.69 3.37
CA ILE A 230 -6.00 -16.70 3.53
C ILE A 230 -5.61 -16.94 4.98
N GLU A 231 -4.39 -17.39 5.20
CA GLU A 231 -3.79 -17.52 6.53
C GLU A 231 -3.16 -16.20 7.02
N ASP A 232 -3.21 -15.92 8.34
CA ASP A 232 -2.54 -14.77 8.94
C ASP A 232 -1.03 -14.99 9.07
N LEU A 233 -0.30 -14.84 7.99
CA LEU A 233 1.16 -14.97 8.00
C LEU A 233 1.83 -13.77 8.67
N THR A 234 2.53 -14.01 9.78
CA THR A 234 3.37 -12.98 10.42
C THR A 234 4.71 -12.88 9.68
N VAL A 235 4.69 -12.30 8.49
CA VAL A 235 5.86 -12.17 7.60
C VAL A 235 7.06 -11.55 8.34
N ARG A 236 6.82 -10.60 9.24
CA ARG A 236 7.87 -9.96 10.05
C ARG A 236 8.65 -10.96 10.93
N ASN A 237 7.99 -11.97 11.48
CA ASN A 237 8.64 -13.00 12.27
C ASN A 237 9.36 -14.03 11.39
N LEU A 238 8.79 -14.38 10.25
CA LEU A 238 9.39 -15.27 9.26
C LEU A 238 10.69 -14.67 8.68
N LEU A 239 10.76 -13.35 8.50
CA LEU A 239 11.96 -12.64 8.03
C LEU A 239 13.14 -12.68 9.03
N LYS A 240 12.93 -13.08 10.29
CA LYS A 240 14.01 -13.28 11.28
C LYS A 240 14.81 -14.56 11.01
N ASN A 241 14.27 -15.49 10.24
CA ASN A 241 14.99 -16.68 9.80
C ASN A 241 15.98 -16.30 8.68
N GLY A 242 17.27 -16.16 9.03
CA GLY A 242 18.32 -15.69 8.10
C GLY A 242 18.48 -16.54 6.85
N LYS A 243 18.22 -17.87 6.91
CA LYS A 243 18.32 -18.78 5.77
C LYS A 243 17.18 -18.60 4.76
N LEU A 244 15.99 -18.23 5.21
CA LEU A 244 14.78 -18.10 4.39
C LEU A 244 14.34 -16.64 4.17
N ALA A 245 14.93 -15.68 4.86
CA ALA A 245 14.53 -14.27 4.83
C ALA A 245 14.47 -13.70 3.40
N ARG A 246 15.43 -14.03 2.54
CA ARG A 246 15.47 -13.61 1.13
C ARG A 246 14.30 -14.19 0.34
N ALA A 247 14.06 -15.50 0.45
CA ALA A 247 12.97 -16.18 -0.25
C ALA A 247 11.59 -15.68 0.22
N ILE A 248 11.43 -15.45 1.53
CA ILE A 248 10.20 -14.91 2.14
C ILE A 248 9.96 -13.46 1.71
N SER A 249 11.01 -12.63 1.69
CA SER A 249 10.93 -11.26 1.14
C SER A 249 10.58 -11.28 -0.34
N ASP A 250 11.13 -12.23 -1.06
CA ASP A 250 10.89 -12.46 -2.48
C ASP A 250 9.46 -12.95 -2.78
N ALA A 251 8.81 -13.66 -1.88
CA ALA A 251 7.45 -14.12 -2.04
C ALA A 251 6.40 -13.00 -1.95
N SER A 252 6.77 -11.83 -1.41
CA SER A 252 5.91 -10.62 -1.36
C SER A 252 4.52 -10.81 -0.74
N TRP A 253 4.38 -11.72 0.23
CA TRP A 253 3.09 -12.07 0.85
C TRP A 253 2.35 -10.89 1.49
N THR A 254 3.09 -9.94 2.09
CA THR A 254 2.49 -8.71 2.62
C THR A 254 1.82 -7.88 1.52
N VAL A 255 2.45 -7.83 0.33
CA VAL A 255 1.91 -7.12 -0.82
C VAL A 255 0.69 -7.85 -1.38
N LEU A 256 0.75 -9.18 -1.49
CA LEU A 256 -0.38 -10.03 -1.90
C LEU A 256 -1.60 -9.79 -1.00
N ARG A 257 -1.43 -9.90 0.33
CA ARG A 257 -2.48 -9.67 1.32
C ARG A 257 -3.08 -8.27 1.17
N SER A 258 -2.24 -7.24 1.14
CA SER A 258 -2.71 -5.86 0.99
C SER A 258 -3.49 -5.64 -0.31
N MET A 259 -3.09 -6.32 -1.40
CA MET A 259 -3.83 -6.26 -2.66
C MET A 259 -5.17 -6.98 -2.59
N LEU A 260 -5.27 -8.11 -1.93
CA LEU A 260 -6.53 -8.81 -1.70
C LEU A 260 -7.46 -7.98 -0.81
N GLU A 261 -6.98 -7.43 0.30
CA GLU A 261 -7.75 -6.59 1.22
C GLU A 261 -8.47 -5.46 0.50
N TYR A 262 -7.75 -4.61 -0.24
CA TYR A 262 -8.42 -3.47 -0.88
C TYR A 262 -9.27 -3.88 -2.09
N LYS A 263 -8.89 -4.93 -2.84
CA LYS A 263 -9.68 -5.38 -4.00
C LYS A 263 -10.96 -6.08 -3.59
N CYS A 264 -10.94 -6.94 -2.58
CA CYS A 264 -12.16 -7.51 -2.02
C CYS A 264 -13.12 -6.42 -1.57
N ALA A 265 -12.61 -5.42 -0.82
CA ALA A 265 -13.41 -4.27 -0.41
C ALA A 265 -13.96 -3.45 -1.60
N TRP A 266 -13.22 -3.32 -2.69
CA TRP A 266 -13.66 -2.58 -3.88
C TRP A 266 -14.76 -3.32 -4.64
N TYR A 267 -14.59 -4.62 -4.85
CA TYR A 267 -15.48 -5.42 -5.70
C TYR A 267 -16.63 -6.10 -4.94
N GLY A 268 -16.81 -5.78 -3.65
CA GLY A 268 -17.87 -6.37 -2.82
C GLY A 268 -17.66 -7.88 -2.58
N ARG A 269 -16.39 -8.26 -2.39
CA ARG A 269 -15.96 -9.63 -2.08
C ARG A 269 -15.55 -9.73 -0.62
N GLU A 270 -15.63 -10.91 -0.10
CA GLU A 270 -15.24 -11.23 1.26
C GLU A 270 -13.81 -11.74 1.30
N LEU A 271 -12.99 -11.18 2.22
CA LEU A 271 -11.67 -11.70 2.56
C LEU A 271 -11.69 -12.20 3.98
N VAL A 272 -11.56 -13.50 4.15
CA VAL A 272 -11.48 -14.16 5.46
C VAL A 272 -10.03 -14.47 5.76
N VAL A 273 -9.58 -14.11 6.95
CA VAL A 273 -8.21 -14.38 7.41
C VAL A 273 -8.31 -15.33 8.60
N ILE A 274 -7.85 -16.58 8.43
CA ILE A 274 -7.83 -17.57 9.50
C ILE A 274 -6.62 -17.41 10.42
N ASP A 275 -6.70 -17.99 11.61
CA ASP A 275 -5.63 -17.91 12.60
C ASP A 275 -4.35 -18.60 12.10
N ARG A 276 -3.20 -18.01 12.43
CA ARG A 276 -1.85 -18.49 12.06
C ARG A 276 -1.46 -19.83 12.67
N TYR A 277 -2.11 -20.22 13.76
CA TYR A 277 -1.83 -21.47 14.46
C TYR A 277 -2.73 -22.62 13.97
N PHE A 278 -3.61 -22.35 13.04
CA PHE A 278 -4.42 -23.39 12.41
C PHE A 278 -3.52 -24.39 11.69
N PRO A 279 -3.61 -25.70 11.99
CA PRO A 279 -2.69 -26.71 11.48
C PRO A 279 -2.98 -27.11 10.03
N SER A 280 -3.14 -26.13 9.13
CA SER A 280 -3.61 -26.29 7.75
C SER A 280 -2.90 -27.42 6.99
N SER A 281 -1.58 -27.51 7.09
CA SER A 281 -0.78 -28.51 6.37
C SER A 281 -0.77 -29.91 7.03
N LYS A 282 -1.11 -30.02 8.32
CA LYS A 282 -1.12 -31.27 9.09
C LYS A 282 -2.50 -31.91 9.22
N LEU A 283 -3.54 -31.15 9.01
CA LEU A 283 -4.92 -31.60 9.04
C LEU A 283 -5.25 -32.36 7.76
N CYS A 284 -5.82 -33.53 7.85
CA CYS A 284 -6.31 -34.26 6.68
C CYS A 284 -7.60 -33.61 6.18
N SER A 285 -7.62 -33.10 4.95
CA SER A 285 -8.82 -32.48 4.37
C SER A 285 -9.96 -33.46 4.07
N ALA A 286 -9.69 -34.78 4.13
CA ALA A 286 -10.71 -35.82 3.90
C ALA A 286 -11.39 -36.27 5.19
N CYS A 287 -10.67 -36.50 6.29
CA CYS A 287 -11.23 -37.06 7.51
C CYS A 287 -11.08 -36.16 8.75
N GLY A 288 -10.40 -35.04 8.67
CA GLY A 288 -10.23 -34.12 9.80
C GLY A 288 -9.18 -34.54 10.85
N THR A 289 -8.48 -35.65 10.67
CA THR A 289 -7.43 -36.08 11.59
C THR A 289 -6.20 -35.18 11.49
N VAL A 290 -5.70 -34.72 12.62
CA VAL A 290 -4.46 -33.92 12.68
C VAL A 290 -3.26 -34.83 12.90
N ARG A 291 -2.30 -34.76 11.99
CA ARG A 291 -1.05 -35.49 12.13
C ARG A 291 -0.11 -34.81 13.12
N GLU A 292 0.47 -35.56 14.04
CA GLU A 292 1.37 -35.01 15.06
C GLU A 292 2.61 -34.35 14.45
N ARG A 293 3.25 -35.03 13.51
CA ARG A 293 4.46 -34.56 12.81
C ARG A 293 4.34 -34.67 11.30
N LEU A 294 4.67 -33.58 10.59
CA LEU A 294 4.82 -33.55 9.13
C LEU A 294 6.04 -32.69 8.77
N PRO A 295 7.23 -33.32 8.51
CA PRO A 295 8.43 -32.58 8.16
C PRO A 295 8.26 -31.67 6.95
N LEU A 296 8.98 -30.53 6.92
CA LEU A 296 8.83 -29.53 5.85
C LEU A 296 9.21 -30.01 4.46
N ASN A 297 10.10 -31.02 4.36
CA ASN A 297 10.54 -31.63 3.12
C ASN A 297 9.53 -32.61 2.53
N VAL A 298 8.54 -33.07 3.31
CA VAL A 298 7.50 -33.98 2.85
C VAL A 298 6.47 -33.19 2.06
N ARG A 299 6.37 -33.44 0.75
CA ARG A 299 5.44 -32.73 -0.14
C ARG A 299 4.17 -33.52 -0.41
N THR A 300 4.26 -34.83 -0.37
CA THR A 300 3.13 -35.75 -0.53
C THR A 300 3.06 -36.67 0.68
N TRP A 301 1.88 -36.89 1.24
CA TRP A 301 1.71 -37.78 2.39
C TRP A 301 0.36 -38.47 2.37
N THR A 302 0.29 -39.65 2.94
CA THR A 302 -0.92 -40.45 3.05
C THR A 302 -1.42 -40.45 4.48
N CYS A 303 -2.70 -40.18 4.67
CA CYS A 303 -3.39 -40.24 5.95
C CYS A 303 -3.77 -41.69 6.29
N ASP A 304 -3.97 -41.98 7.55
CA ASP A 304 -4.43 -43.31 8.02
C ASP A 304 -5.83 -43.65 7.48
N CYS A 305 -6.61 -42.67 7.06
CA CYS A 305 -7.88 -42.92 6.34
C CYS A 305 -7.70 -43.33 4.88
N GLY A 306 -6.47 -43.53 4.38
CA GLY A 306 -6.14 -43.90 3.02
C GLY A 306 -6.01 -42.75 2.03
N ALA A 307 -6.40 -41.53 2.39
CA ALA A 307 -6.31 -40.40 1.48
C ALA A 307 -4.87 -39.90 1.31
N THR A 308 -4.43 -39.75 0.06
CA THR A 308 -3.11 -39.20 -0.29
C THR A 308 -3.25 -37.71 -0.65
N HIS A 309 -2.40 -36.89 -0.06
CA HIS A 309 -2.45 -35.44 -0.18
C HIS A 309 -1.17 -34.85 -0.73
N ASP A 310 -1.28 -33.93 -1.67
CA ASP A 310 -0.26 -32.89 -1.84
C ASP A 310 -0.39 -31.92 -0.68
N ARG A 311 0.71 -31.64 0.00
CA ARG A 311 0.75 -30.86 1.23
C ARG A 311 0.16 -29.47 1.07
N ASP A 312 0.57 -28.74 0.03
CA ASP A 312 0.20 -27.35 -0.18
C ASP A 312 -1.28 -27.24 -0.63
N VAL A 313 -1.74 -28.17 -1.49
CA VAL A 313 -3.15 -28.27 -1.90
C VAL A 313 -4.04 -28.64 -0.72
N ASN A 314 -3.61 -29.61 0.11
CA ASN A 314 -4.32 -29.97 1.33
C ASN A 314 -4.44 -28.79 2.29
N ALA A 315 -3.35 -28.02 2.48
CA ALA A 315 -3.38 -26.80 3.30
C ALA A 315 -4.39 -25.79 2.75
N ALA A 316 -4.38 -25.53 1.45
CA ALA A 316 -5.31 -24.58 0.84
C ALA A 316 -6.80 -25.02 0.99
N ARG A 317 -7.08 -26.32 0.91
CA ARG A 317 -8.43 -26.87 1.16
C ARG A 317 -8.86 -26.68 2.63
N ASN A 318 -7.97 -26.96 3.57
CA ASN A 318 -8.22 -26.76 4.99
C ASN A 318 -8.40 -25.29 5.36
N ILE A 319 -7.61 -24.39 4.76
CA ILE A 319 -7.76 -22.94 4.88
C ILE A 319 -9.14 -22.52 4.40
N LEU A 320 -9.61 -23.02 3.24
CA LEU A 320 -10.94 -22.73 2.73
C LEU A 320 -12.02 -23.19 3.71
N ALA A 321 -11.95 -24.46 4.14
CA ALA A 321 -12.96 -25.06 5.04
C ALA A 321 -13.04 -24.28 6.37
N ALA A 322 -11.91 -23.95 6.98
CA ALA A 322 -11.85 -23.18 8.22
C ALA A 322 -12.46 -21.77 8.07
N GLY A 323 -12.16 -21.10 6.96
CA GLY A 323 -12.70 -19.76 6.68
C GLY A 323 -14.20 -19.77 6.43
N LEU A 324 -14.71 -20.75 5.69
CA LEU A 324 -16.16 -20.88 5.46
C LEU A 324 -16.92 -21.23 6.76
N ALA A 325 -16.35 -22.10 7.61
CA ALA A 325 -16.92 -22.40 8.92
C ALA A 325 -16.96 -21.15 9.81
N ALA A 326 -15.89 -20.35 9.87
CA ALA A 326 -15.86 -19.11 10.64
C ALA A 326 -16.88 -18.09 10.13
N ALA A 327 -17.03 -17.97 8.82
CA ALA A 327 -18.05 -17.09 8.22
C ALA A 327 -19.48 -17.52 8.54
N ALA A 328 -19.74 -18.83 8.56
CA ALA A 328 -21.07 -19.38 8.88
C ALA A 328 -21.44 -19.24 10.37
N CYS A 329 -20.48 -19.33 11.28
CA CYS A 329 -20.71 -19.23 12.73
C CYS A 329 -20.82 -17.78 13.23
N GLY A 330 -20.59 -16.78 12.41
CA GLY A 330 -20.60 -15.36 12.81
C GLY A 330 -19.50 -14.96 13.80
N ASP A 331 -18.59 -15.88 14.15
CA ASP A 331 -17.49 -15.63 15.08
C ASP A 331 -16.31 -14.95 14.37
N GLY A 332 -16.14 -13.67 14.71
CA GLY A 332 -14.84 -13.06 14.65
C GLY A 332 -14.22 -12.83 13.26
N VAL A 333 -14.99 -12.35 12.29
CA VAL A 333 -14.40 -11.49 11.27
C VAL A 333 -13.84 -10.28 12.02
N ARG A 334 -12.54 -10.26 12.31
CA ARG A 334 -11.89 -9.04 12.85
C ARG A 334 -12.24 -7.93 11.87
N PRO A 335 -12.95 -6.88 12.31
CA PRO A 335 -13.27 -5.78 11.41
C PRO A 335 -11.97 -5.30 10.82
N GLN A 336 -11.95 -5.15 9.51
CA GLN A 336 -10.86 -4.50 8.81
C GLN A 336 -10.59 -3.20 9.56
N ARG A 337 -9.39 -3.04 10.12
CA ARG A 337 -8.95 -1.74 10.59
C ARG A 337 -9.08 -0.81 9.41
N GLU A 338 -10.14 -0.02 9.42
CA GLU A 338 -10.26 1.10 8.52
C GLU A 338 -9.00 1.90 8.64
N SER A 339 -8.21 1.93 7.58
CA SER A 339 -7.13 2.88 7.46
C SER A 339 -7.80 4.24 7.24
N SER A 340 -8.35 4.80 8.32
CA SER A 340 -8.88 6.15 8.36
C SER A 340 -7.71 7.12 8.10
N ARG A 341 -7.50 7.43 6.84
CA ARG A 341 -6.77 8.60 6.36
C ARG A 341 -7.71 9.81 6.30
N THR A 342 -8.39 10.08 7.38
CA THR A 342 -9.03 11.37 7.60
C THR A 342 -8.86 11.70 9.06
N GLY A 343 -7.99 12.68 9.34
CA GLY A 343 -7.89 13.26 10.66
C GLY A 343 -9.18 13.99 11.01
N GLN A 344 -9.94 13.40 11.91
CA GLN A 344 -10.83 14.15 12.78
C GLN A 344 -10.58 13.69 14.21
N SER A 345 -10.20 14.65 15.03
CA SER A 345 -10.04 14.57 16.45
C SER A 345 -11.37 14.17 17.10
N SER A 346 -11.47 12.96 17.62
CA SER A 346 -12.57 12.63 18.54
C SER A 346 -12.21 13.12 19.93
N VAL A 347 -12.99 14.09 20.39
CA VAL A 347 -13.02 14.56 21.77
C VAL A 347 -13.35 13.38 22.67
N LYS A 348 -12.45 13.06 23.61
CA LYS A 348 -12.72 12.12 24.69
C LYS A 348 -13.77 12.73 25.61
N GLN A 349 -14.95 12.13 25.68
CA GLN A 349 -15.86 12.31 26.80
C GLN A 349 -15.35 11.44 27.96
N GLU A 350 -15.00 12.10 29.05
CA GLU A 350 -14.73 11.45 30.33
C GLU A 350 -16.04 10.93 30.94
N PRO A 351 -16.05 9.71 31.53
CA PRO A 351 -17.22 9.28 32.28
C PRO A 351 -17.31 10.03 33.62
N GLN A 352 -18.44 10.67 33.86
CA GLN A 352 -18.77 11.29 35.15
C GLN A 352 -18.74 10.24 36.27
N ARG A 353 -17.90 10.45 37.28
CA ARG A 353 -17.92 9.70 38.52
C ARG A 353 -19.17 10.06 39.32
N ALA A 354 -20.01 9.08 39.55
CA ALA A 354 -21.08 9.18 40.55
C ALA A 354 -20.45 9.28 41.96
N THR A 355 -20.70 10.38 42.64
CA THR A 355 -20.39 10.54 44.07
C THR A 355 -21.45 9.85 44.89
N ALA A 356 -21.12 8.70 45.49
CA ALA A 356 -21.91 8.11 46.55
C ALA A 356 -21.64 8.84 47.85
N GLY A 357 -22.66 9.49 48.40
CA GLY A 357 -22.63 10.10 49.72
C GLY A 357 -22.65 9.03 50.82
N ASN A 358 -21.78 9.21 51.82
CA ASN A 358 -21.72 8.41 53.01
C ASN A 358 -22.42 9.14 54.15
N PRO A 359 -23.39 8.56 54.85
CA PRO A 359 -23.92 9.20 56.07
C PRO A 359 -23.04 8.84 57.26
N ARG A 360 -22.76 9.84 58.06
CA ARG A 360 -22.13 9.69 59.41
C ARG A 360 -23.29 9.63 60.46
N PRO A 361 -22.99 8.96 61.62
CA PRO A 361 -23.89 8.89 62.72
C PRO A 361 -23.93 10.19 63.52
#